data_6dd4b46bc6f3677877d000971f90a995
#
_entry.id   6dd4b46bc6f3677877d000971f90a995
#
_cell.length_a   1.000
_cell.length_b   1.000
_cell.length_c   1.000
_cell.angle_alpha   90.00
_cell.angle_beta   90.00
_cell.angle_gamma   90.00
#
_symmetry.space_group_name_H-M   'P 1'
#
loop_
_entity.id
_entity.type
_entity.pdbx_description
1 polymer ?
#
loop_
_entity_poly.entity_id
_entity_poly.type
_entity_poly.pdbx_seq_one_letter_code
_entity_poly.pdbx_strand_id
1 'polypeptide(L)'
;RLAPMLAPRSVALVGASEREGSVGRLMVEVLQAGGFEGEIHAVNPRYERVLELPCVPSVAELPGPPDLTVLSVAAHRMEQTMADAIAAGARSAVVFDPCFYEGDEAPLLLDRLKGLARESRFPVCGGNGMGFINYDSRTWVSFQEPVFTMPGGIAMFCHSGSVFALVLNGARRYRFNMVVSQGQEIGATAADYIDYAVEQPTTRVIGLFLESVRDPEAFVAALEKASARGVPVVINKVARTEK
;
A
#
# COMPACT_ATOMS: atom_id res chain seq x y z
N ARG A 1 -1.03 -12.42 6.13
CA ARG A 1 -0.44 -12.10 4.83
C ARG A 1 -0.07 -10.61 4.72
N LEU A 2 -0.94 -9.67 5.10
CA LEU A 2 -0.71 -8.24 4.93
C LEU A 2 0.00 -7.54 6.09
N ALA A 3 0.29 -8.21 7.20
CA ALA A 3 0.96 -7.59 8.35
C ALA A 3 2.31 -6.92 8.00
N PRO A 4 3.20 -7.51 7.16
CA PRO A 4 4.43 -6.85 6.76
C PRO A 4 4.20 -5.56 5.97
N MET A 5 3.08 -5.42 5.27
CA MET A 5 2.73 -4.22 4.51
C MET A 5 2.08 -3.16 5.40
N LEU A 6 1.05 -3.54 6.17
CA LEU A 6 0.21 -2.57 6.88
C LEU A 6 0.74 -2.21 8.28
N ALA A 7 1.57 -3.05 8.87
CA ALA A 7 2.25 -2.79 10.14
C ALA A 7 3.72 -3.24 10.07
N PRO A 8 4.52 -2.64 9.15
CA PRO A 8 5.91 -3.01 8.95
C PRO A 8 6.77 -2.60 10.14
N ARG A 9 7.88 -3.31 10.34
CA ARG A 9 8.96 -2.92 11.27
C ARG A 9 10.10 -2.22 10.53
N SER A 10 10.17 -2.43 9.20
CA SER A 10 11.15 -1.79 8.33
C SER A 10 10.52 -1.43 6.97
N VAL A 11 10.86 -0.24 6.48
CA VAL A 11 10.39 0.28 5.19
C VAL A 11 11.58 0.69 4.34
N ALA A 12 11.69 0.12 3.14
CA ALA A 12 12.67 0.54 2.13
C ALA A 12 12.00 1.44 1.09
N LEU A 13 12.50 2.65 0.93
CA LEU A 13 12.03 3.64 -0.04
C LEU A 13 12.87 3.57 -1.30
N VAL A 14 12.43 2.78 -2.28
CA VAL A 14 13.14 2.59 -3.55
C VAL A 14 12.82 3.74 -4.51
N GLY A 15 13.83 4.50 -4.87
CA GLY A 15 13.69 5.77 -5.57
C GLY A 15 13.62 6.97 -4.62
N ALA A 16 14.10 6.81 -3.37
CA ALA A 16 14.29 7.93 -2.45
C ALA A 16 15.12 9.05 -3.10
N SER A 17 14.82 10.30 -2.79
CA SER A 17 15.38 11.44 -3.52
C SER A 17 15.51 12.70 -2.65
N GLU A 18 16.56 13.49 -2.88
CA GLU A 18 16.71 14.84 -2.34
C GLU A 18 15.84 15.88 -3.08
N ARG A 19 15.34 15.55 -4.27
CA ARG A 19 14.62 16.50 -5.11
C ARG A 19 13.27 16.88 -4.48
N GLU A 20 13.08 18.17 -4.22
CA GLU A 20 11.80 18.71 -3.75
C GLU A 20 10.63 18.34 -4.67
N GLY A 21 9.49 18.03 -4.08
CA GLY A 21 8.28 17.63 -4.78
C GLY A 21 8.32 16.25 -5.41
N SER A 22 9.41 15.49 -5.26
CA SER A 22 9.45 14.10 -5.72
C SER A 22 8.73 13.16 -4.74
N VAL A 23 8.11 12.11 -5.28
CA VAL A 23 7.46 11.07 -4.47
C VAL A 23 8.45 10.42 -3.49
N GLY A 24 9.69 10.17 -3.95
CA GLY A 24 10.72 9.56 -3.13
C GLY A 24 11.12 10.40 -1.91
N ARG A 25 11.11 11.74 -2.02
CA ARG A 25 11.33 12.64 -0.89
C ARG A 25 10.11 12.70 0.02
N LEU A 26 8.94 12.89 -0.58
CA LEU A 26 7.67 12.97 0.16
C LEU A 26 7.46 11.74 1.06
N MET A 27 7.79 10.53 0.58
CA MET A 27 7.62 9.32 1.37
C MET A 27 8.53 9.28 2.59
N VAL A 28 9.77 9.78 2.51
CA VAL A 28 10.64 9.93 3.69
C VAL A 28 10.01 10.88 4.69
N GLU A 29 9.62 12.08 4.22
CA GLU A 29 9.04 13.13 5.06
C GLU A 29 7.73 12.68 5.74
N VAL A 30 6.85 12.02 5.00
CA VAL A 30 5.55 11.56 5.51
C VAL A 30 5.70 10.43 6.54
N LEU A 31 6.59 9.46 6.32
CA LEU A 31 6.87 8.41 7.30
C LEU A 31 7.43 8.98 8.60
N GLN A 32 8.41 9.90 8.50
CA GLN A 32 9.00 10.55 9.68
C GLN A 32 7.96 11.43 10.40
N ALA A 33 7.23 12.28 9.66
CA ALA A 33 6.20 13.13 10.22
C ALA A 33 5.04 12.32 10.84
N GLY A 34 4.71 11.15 10.28
CA GLY A 34 3.71 10.23 10.82
C GLY A 34 4.09 9.58 12.15
N GLY A 35 5.35 9.71 12.58
CA GLY A 35 5.85 9.11 13.79
C GLY A 35 6.05 7.60 13.68
N PHE A 36 6.45 7.12 12.50
CA PHE A 36 6.81 5.73 12.27
C PHE A 36 8.00 5.35 13.17
N GLU A 37 7.86 4.31 13.96
CA GLU A 37 8.85 3.89 14.95
C GLU A 37 9.81 2.79 14.44
N GLY A 38 9.55 2.29 13.22
CA GLY A 38 10.39 1.27 12.58
C GLY A 38 11.59 1.86 11.83
N GLU A 39 12.36 0.99 11.20
CA GLU A 39 13.52 1.37 10.41
C GLU A 39 13.10 1.92 9.03
N ILE A 40 13.67 3.05 8.63
CA ILE A 40 13.47 3.64 7.30
C ILE A 40 14.78 3.56 6.53
N HIS A 41 14.77 2.90 5.39
CA HIS A 41 15.92 2.73 4.51
C HIS A 41 15.71 3.48 3.20
N ALA A 42 16.62 4.40 2.87
CA ALA A 42 16.64 5.04 1.56
C ALA A 42 17.41 4.17 0.56
N VAL A 43 16.83 3.95 -0.62
CA VAL A 43 17.44 3.14 -1.69
C VAL A 43 17.43 3.94 -3.00
N ASN A 44 18.60 4.33 -3.48
CA ASN A 44 18.78 4.98 -4.77
C ASN A 44 20.28 4.98 -5.17
N PRO A 45 20.66 4.50 -6.37
CA PRO A 45 22.07 4.45 -6.80
C PRO A 45 22.73 5.82 -7.05
N ARG A 46 21.96 6.92 -6.96
CA ARG A 46 22.45 8.28 -7.23
C ARG A 46 22.87 9.07 -6.00
N TYR A 47 22.53 8.55 -4.80
CA TYR A 47 22.74 9.28 -3.55
C TYR A 47 23.46 8.40 -2.52
N GLU A 48 24.33 9.00 -1.74
CA GLU A 48 24.92 8.41 -0.54
C GLU A 48 24.04 8.67 0.70
N ARG A 49 23.25 9.74 0.63
CA ARG A 49 22.28 10.14 1.66
C ARG A 49 21.04 10.73 1.01
N VAL A 50 19.91 10.59 1.65
CA VAL A 50 18.66 11.28 1.31
C VAL A 50 18.08 11.84 2.60
N LEU A 51 17.98 13.17 2.71
CA LEU A 51 17.75 13.85 3.99
C LEU A 51 18.79 13.35 5.00
N GLU A 52 18.35 12.97 6.20
CA GLU A 52 19.25 12.47 7.23
C GLU A 52 19.53 10.94 7.15
N LEU A 53 18.92 10.25 6.16
CA LEU A 53 19.05 8.79 6.03
C LEU A 53 20.25 8.41 5.17
N PRO A 54 21.10 7.46 5.60
CA PRO A 54 22.04 6.78 4.72
C PRO A 54 21.28 6.14 3.55
N CYS A 55 21.84 6.22 2.33
CA CYS A 55 21.22 5.69 1.14
C CYS A 55 22.11 4.61 0.52
N VAL A 56 21.51 3.45 0.23
CA VAL A 56 22.18 2.34 -0.45
C VAL A 56 21.76 2.27 -1.91
N PRO A 57 22.61 1.72 -2.82
CA PRO A 57 22.30 1.68 -4.24
C PRO A 57 21.13 0.76 -4.60
N SER A 58 20.94 -0.34 -3.85
CA SER A 58 19.94 -1.36 -4.14
C SER A 58 19.34 -1.98 -2.87
N VAL A 59 18.18 -2.62 -3.00
CA VAL A 59 17.52 -3.33 -1.88
C VAL A 59 18.39 -4.49 -1.38
N ALA A 60 19.20 -5.10 -2.26
CA ALA A 60 20.09 -6.20 -1.91
C ALA A 60 21.23 -5.79 -0.96
N GLU A 61 21.53 -4.49 -0.87
CA GLU A 61 22.59 -3.93 0.01
C GLU A 61 22.06 -3.48 1.38
N LEU A 62 20.77 -3.67 1.64
CA LEU A 62 20.20 -3.43 2.95
C LEU A 62 20.72 -4.45 3.98
N PRO A 63 20.76 -4.09 5.27
CA PRO A 63 21.23 -4.99 6.34
C PRO A 63 20.35 -6.23 6.53
N GLY A 64 19.13 -6.22 5.96
CA GLY A 64 18.21 -7.34 5.96
C GLY A 64 16.99 -7.09 5.06
N PRO A 65 16.19 -8.12 4.80
CA PRO A 65 15.01 -8.00 3.95
C PRO A 65 13.96 -7.08 4.60
N PRO A 66 13.51 -6.01 3.90
CA PRO A 66 12.52 -5.09 4.44
C PRO A 66 11.12 -5.73 4.50
N ASP A 67 10.35 -5.36 5.52
CA ASP A 67 8.95 -5.77 5.60
C ASP A 67 8.13 -5.13 4.47
N LEU A 68 8.40 -3.86 4.16
CA LEU A 68 7.72 -3.12 3.11
C LEU A 68 8.72 -2.41 2.19
N THR A 69 8.51 -2.52 0.88
CA THR A 69 9.16 -1.67 -0.11
C THR A 69 8.17 -0.66 -0.71
N VAL A 70 8.52 0.61 -0.75
CA VAL A 70 7.76 1.63 -1.49
C VAL A 70 8.49 1.89 -2.80
N LEU A 71 7.86 1.51 -3.92
CA LEU A 71 8.48 1.58 -5.24
C LEU A 71 8.12 2.91 -5.92
N SER A 72 9.04 3.89 -5.84
CA SER A 72 8.90 5.24 -6.40
C SER A 72 9.81 5.42 -7.61
N VAL A 73 9.68 4.53 -8.58
CA VAL A 73 10.46 4.54 -9.83
C VAL A 73 9.56 4.73 -11.04
N ALA A 74 10.13 5.12 -12.17
CA ALA A 74 9.37 5.27 -13.41
C ALA A 74 8.82 3.92 -13.90
N ALA A 75 7.66 3.93 -14.56
CA ALA A 75 6.92 2.75 -14.99
C ALA A 75 7.79 1.72 -15.74
N HIS A 76 8.61 2.15 -16.69
CA HIS A 76 9.49 1.25 -17.46
C HIS A 76 10.56 0.51 -16.63
N ARG A 77 10.78 0.91 -15.38
CA ARG A 77 11.70 0.27 -14.43
C ARG A 77 10.96 -0.56 -13.37
N MET A 78 9.65 -0.43 -13.29
CA MET A 78 8.85 -0.95 -12.18
C MET A 78 8.95 -2.48 -12.07
N GLU A 79 8.85 -3.18 -13.19
CA GLU A 79 8.90 -4.63 -13.21
C GLU A 79 10.23 -5.17 -12.66
N GLN A 80 11.35 -4.66 -13.18
CA GLN A 80 12.67 -5.07 -12.71
C GLN A 80 12.86 -4.70 -11.24
N THR A 81 12.46 -3.49 -10.83
CA THR A 81 12.58 -3.04 -9.44
C THR A 81 11.78 -3.92 -8.48
N MET A 82 10.56 -4.34 -8.87
CA MET A 82 9.76 -5.25 -8.07
C MET A 82 10.38 -6.65 -8.01
N ALA A 83 10.93 -7.16 -9.12
CA ALA A 83 11.63 -8.43 -9.15
C ALA A 83 12.89 -8.41 -8.25
N ASP A 84 13.67 -7.33 -8.30
CA ASP A 84 14.85 -7.15 -7.44
C ASP A 84 14.48 -7.10 -5.95
N ALA A 85 13.37 -6.41 -5.61
CA ALA A 85 12.87 -6.36 -4.24
C ALA A 85 12.46 -7.76 -3.74
N ILE A 86 11.75 -8.53 -4.57
CA ILE A 86 11.37 -9.92 -4.25
C ILE A 86 12.62 -10.80 -4.09
N ALA A 87 13.59 -10.70 -5.00
CA ALA A 87 14.83 -11.45 -4.93
C ALA A 87 15.66 -11.12 -3.67
N ALA A 88 15.62 -9.86 -3.21
CA ALA A 88 16.25 -9.43 -1.96
C ALA A 88 15.48 -9.86 -0.70
N GLY A 89 14.35 -10.58 -0.85
CA GLY A 89 13.56 -11.09 0.26
C GLY A 89 12.60 -10.07 0.88
N ALA A 90 12.32 -8.95 0.22
CA ALA A 90 11.28 -8.02 0.65
C ALA A 90 9.95 -8.76 0.80
N ARG A 91 9.14 -8.36 1.78
CA ARG A 91 7.93 -9.11 2.15
C ARG A 91 6.65 -8.53 1.57
N SER A 92 6.67 -7.28 1.11
CA SER A 92 5.53 -6.59 0.51
C SER A 92 5.95 -5.34 -0.23
N ALA A 93 5.05 -4.78 -1.06
CA ALA A 93 5.29 -3.50 -1.73
C ALA A 93 4.07 -2.58 -1.78
N VAL A 94 4.35 -1.28 -1.98
CA VAL A 94 3.39 -0.27 -2.43
C VAL A 94 3.86 0.29 -3.77
N VAL A 95 2.93 0.37 -4.72
CA VAL A 95 3.14 0.93 -6.06
C VAL A 95 2.11 2.03 -6.30
N PHE A 96 2.57 3.28 -6.41
CA PHE A 96 1.70 4.42 -6.69
C PHE A 96 1.47 4.62 -8.19
N ASP A 97 2.46 4.24 -9.00
CA ASP A 97 2.45 4.41 -10.45
C ASP A 97 1.22 3.71 -11.08
N PRO A 98 0.58 4.31 -12.09
CA PRO A 98 -0.53 3.69 -12.83
C PRO A 98 -0.12 2.46 -13.63
N CYS A 99 1.17 2.09 -13.66
CA CYS A 99 1.71 0.92 -14.33
C CYS A 99 1.42 0.92 -15.84
N PHE A 100 1.63 2.10 -16.43
CA PHE A 100 1.47 2.33 -17.86
C PHE A 100 2.58 3.26 -18.37
N TYR A 101 3.11 2.98 -19.55
CA TYR A 101 4.00 3.89 -20.30
C TYR A 101 3.80 3.73 -21.81
N GLU A 102 4.07 4.77 -22.55
CA GLU A 102 3.99 4.76 -24.00
C GLU A 102 5.02 3.80 -24.60
N GLY A 103 4.59 2.95 -25.52
CA GLY A 103 5.42 1.89 -26.12
C GLY A 103 5.50 0.60 -25.30
N ASP A 104 4.68 0.44 -24.25
CA ASP A 104 4.56 -0.82 -23.55
C ASP A 104 3.94 -1.90 -24.46
N GLU A 105 4.55 -3.09 -24.48
CA GLU A 105 4.14 -4.20 -25.33
C GLU A 105 3.41 -5.27 -24.50
N ALA A 106 2.52 -6.02 -25.18
CA ALA A 106 1.78 -7.10 -24.53
C ALA A 106 2.69 -8.28 -24.16
N PRO A 107 2.51 -8.90 -22.95
CA PRO A 107 1.54 -8.49 -21.94
C PRO A 107 1.92 -7.16 -21.30
N LEU A 108 0.93 -6.28 -21.07
CA LEU A 108 1.14 -4.94 -20.54
C LEU A 108 1.78 -4.98 -19.13
N LEU A 109 2.50 -3.93 -18.76
CA LEU A 109 3.21 -3.83 -17.48
C LEU A 109 2.32 -4.23 -16.29
N LEU A 110 1.10 -3.75 -16.23
CA LEU A 110 0.17 -4.09 -15.15
C LEU A 110 -0.06 -5.61 -15.05
N ASP A 111 -0.20 -6.30 -16.17
CA ASP A 111 -0.44 -7.74 -16.20
C ASP A 111 0.83 -8.52 -15.81
N ARG A 112 2.01 -8.04 -16.25
CA ARG A 112 3.30 -8.61 -15.85
C ARG A 112 3.51 -8.47 -14.34
N LEU A 113 3.23 -7.30 -13.76
CA LEU A 113 3.33 -7.08 -12.30
C LEU A 113 2.34 -7.96 -11.52
N LYS A 114 1.11 -8.13 -12.00
CA LYS A 114 0.15 -9.08 -11.42
C LYS A 114 0.63 -10.53 -11.50
N GLY A 115 1.21 -10.91 -12.63
CA GLY A 115 1.85 -12.22 -12.80
C GLY A 115 2.95 -12.45 -11.76
N LEU A 116 3.89 -11.52 -11.68
CA LEU A 116 5.01 -11.57 -10.75
C LEU A 116 4.56 -11.62 -9.27
N ALA A 117 3.58 -10.78 -8.90
CA ALA A 117 3.01 -10.76 -7.54
C ALA A 117 2.34 -12.10 -7.19
N ARG A 118 1.58 -12.68 -8.12
CA ARG A 118 0.89 -13.96 -7.93
C ARG A 118 1.88 -15.12 -7.79
N GLU A 119 2.86 -15.24 -8.69
CA GLU A 119 3.84 -16.32 -8.73
C GLU A 119 4.71 -16.34 -7.47
N SER A 120 5.12 -15.17 -7.01
CA SER A 120 5.92 -15.01 -5.79
C SER A 120 5.10 -14.91 -4.52
N ARG A 121 3.76 -14.90 -4.60
CA ARG A 121 2.83 -14.63 -3.48
C ARG A 121 3.15 -13.33 -2.75
N PHE A 122 3.62 -12.35 -3.49
CA PHE A 122 4.09 -11.07 -2.97
C PHE A 122 2.95 -10.08 -2.83
N PRO A 123 2.59 -9.63 -1.62
CA PRO A 123 1.53 -8.65 -1.43
C PRO A 123 1.95 -7.29 -1.97
N VAL A 124 1.12 -6.71 -2.84
CA VAL A 124 1.33 -5.36 -3.40
C VAL A 124 0.06 -4.54 -3.23
N CYS A 125 0.17 -3.38 -2.60
CA CYS A 125 -0.87 -2.35 -2.58
C CYS A 125 -0.68 -1.42 -3.79
N GLY A 126 -1.70 -1.22 -4.61
CA GLY A 126 -1.63 -0.39 -5.81
C GLY A 126 -1.76 -1.24 -7.10
N GLY A 127 -1.30 -0.86 -8.29
CA GLY A 127 -0.99 0.46 -8.86
C GLY A 127 -2.13 1.46 -8.90
N ASN A 128 -1.77 2.67 -9.30
CA ASN A 128 -2.71 3.78 -9.38
C ASN A 128 -3.52 4.01 -8.09
N GLY A 129 -2.88 3.81 -6.95
CA GLY A 129 -3.45 4.00 -5.63
C GLY A 129 -2.79 5.16 -4.90
N MET A 130 -3.42 5.61 -3.81
CA MET A 130 -2.87 6.64 -2.92
C MET A 130 -2.11 6.04 -1.72
N GLY A 131 -1.91 4.71 -1.73
CA GLY A 131 -1.27 4.01 -0.63
C GLY A 131 -2.18 3.80 0.57
N PHE A 132 -1.62 3.88 1.79
CA PHE A 132 -2.38 3.61 3.00
C PHE A 132 -1.90 4.43 4.20
N ILE A 133 -2.78 4.51 5.19
CA ILE A 133 -2.50 5.02 6.51
C ILE A 133 -3.00 4.00 7.53
N ASN A 134 -2.12 3.54 8.40
CA ASN A 134 -2.47 2.73 9.56
C ASN A 134 -2.18 3.54 10.83
N TYR A 135 -3.24 3.96 11.51
CA TYR A 135 -3.15 4.78 12.74
C TYR A 135 -2.67 3.96 13.93
N ASP A 136 -2.95 2.65 13.97
CA ASP A 136 -2.54 1.78 15.07
C ASP A 136 -1.01 1.57 15.09
N SER A 137 -0.39 1.42 13.91
CA SER A 137 1.05 1.24 13.74
C SER A 137 1.80 2.53 13.39
N ARG A 138 1.09 3.68 13.33
CA ARG A 138 1.66 4.98 12.89
C ARG A 138 2.40 4.90 11.56
N THR A 139 1.90 4.07 10.64
CA THR A 139 2.50 3.88 9.32
C THR A 139 1.74 4.68 8.27
N TRP A 140 2.42 5.65 7.67
CA TRP A 140 1.85 6.57 6.69
C TRP A 140 2.62 6.43 5.38
N VAL A 141 2.04 5.73 4.44
CA VAL A 141 2.59 5.51 3.10
C VAL A 141 1.59 6.05 2.10
N SER A 142 1.55 7.37 1.96
CA SER A 142 0.55 8.08 1.17
C SER A 142 1.05 9.44 0.71
N PHE A 143 0.44 9.99 -0.37
CA PHE A 143 0.63 11.37 -0.80
C PHE A 143 -0.09 12.40 0.09
N GLN A 144 -0.95 11.95 0.99
CA GLN A 144 -1.67 12.84 1.89
C GLN A 144 -0.81 13.17 3.10
N GLU A 145 -0.83 14.44 3.49
CA GLU A 145 -0.19 14.86 4.74
C GLU A 145 -0.80 14.12 5.94
N PRO A 146 0.02 13.78 6.94
CA PRO A 146 -0.45 13.14 8.14
C PRO A 146 -1.53 13.95 8.86
N VAL A 147 -2.71 13.37 9.03
CA VAL A 147 -3.78 13.93 9.87
C VAL A 147 -3.79 13.18 11.18
N PHE A 148 -3.09 13.71 12.18
CA PHE A 148 -3.02 13.09 13.50
C PHE A 148 -4.39 13.09 14.18
N THR A 149 -4.93 11.91 14.41
CA THR A 149 -6.14 11.67 15.20
C THR A 149 -5.89 10.53 16.16
N MET A 150 -6.71 10.46 17.21
CA MET A 150 -6.72 9.25 18.03
C MET A 150 -7.15 8.05 17.16
N PRO A 151 -6.47 6.91 17.23
CA PRO A 151 -6.92 5.69 16.56
C PRO A 151 -8.38 5.38 16.90
N GLY A 152 -9.12 4.86 15.94
CA GLY A 152 -10.52 4.51 16.08
C GLY A 152 -10.81 3.06 15.72
N GLY A 153 -12.05 2.79 15.30
CA GLY A 153 -12.48 1.43 14.98
C GLY A 153 -12.91 1.22 13.54
N ILE A 154 -12.69 2.19 12.66
CA ILE A 154 -13.11 2.11 11.27
C ILE A 154 -11.92 1.72 10.39
N ALA A 155 -11.99 0.53 9.76
CA ALA A 155 -11.10 0.17 8.66
C ALA A 155 -11.77 0.52 7.33
N MET A 156 -11.15 1.39 6.53
CA MET A 156 -11.72 1.83 5.25
C MET A 156 -10.84 1.43 4.07
N PHE A 157 -11.41 0.73 3.11
CA PHE A 157 -10.73 0.27 1.90
C PHE A 157 -11.45 0.78 0.66
N CYS A 158 -10.71 1.42 -0.25
CA CYS A 158 -11.29 2.00 -1.45
C CYS A 158 -10.39 1.83 -2.67
N HIS A 159 -10.99 1.60 -3.84
CA HIS A 159 -10.24 1.62 -5.11
C HIS A 159 -9.87 3.05 -5.49
N SER A 160 -10.79 3.99 -5.28
CA SER A 160 -10.66 5.38 -5.70
C SER A 160 -9.75 6.21 -4.80
N GLY A 161 -8.72 6.83 -5.39
CA GLY A 161 -7.87 7.81 -4.70
C GLY A 161 -8.63 9.06 -4.25
N SER A 162 -9.64 9.50 -5.00
CA SER A 162 -10.48 10.65 -4.62
C SER A 162 -11.32 10.35 -3.38
N VAL A 163 -11.86 9.13 -3.27
CA VAL A 163 -12.58 8.69 -2.07
C VAL A 163 -11.64 8.57 -0.88
N PHE A 164 -10.43 8.07 -1.08
CA PHE A 164 -9.40 8.02 -0.05
C PHE A 164 -9.11 9.42 0.52
N ALA A 165 -8.88 10.42 -0.35
CA ALA A 165 -8.63 11.79 0.07
C ALA A 165 -9.85 12.39 0.81
N LEU A 166 -11.07 12.16 0.33
CA LEU A 166 -12.31 12.61 0.97
C LEU A 166 -12.47 12.00 2.36
N VAL A 167 -12.20 10.71 2.51
CA VAL A 167 -12.28 10.00 3.79
C VAL A 167 -11.27 10.56 4.79
N LEU A 168 -10.05 10.85 4.37
CA LEU A 168 -9.03 11.44 5.23
C LEU A 168 -9.37 12.87 5.67
N ASN A 169 -9.99 13.67 4.82
CA ASN A 169 -10.50 14.99 5.22
C ASN A 169 -11.55 14.89 6.33
N GLY A 170 -12.29 13.79 6.40
CA GLY A 170 -13.23 13.46 7.46
C GLY A 170 -12.60 12.78 8.69
N ALA A 171 -11.31 12.44 8.66
CA ALA A 171 -10.67 11.61 9.68
C ALA A 171 -10.75 12.17 11.11
N ARG A 172 -10.79 13.50 11.27
CA ARG A 172 -10.99 14.14 12.58
C ARG A 172 -12.38 13.86 13.18
N ARG A 173 -13.37 13.60 12.33
CA ARG A 173 -14.75 13.30 12.72
C ARG A 173 -14.99 11.79 12.85
N TYR A 174 -14.44 11.03 11.90
CA TYR A 174 -14.57 9.58 11.83
C TYR A 174 -13.22 8.98 12.21
N ARG A 175 -13.12 8.37 13.38
CA ARG A 175 -11.85 7.80 13.86
C ARG A 175 -11.56 6.48 13.18
N PHE A 176 -10.59 6.48 12.29
CA PHE A 176 -10.11 5.29 11.58
C PHE A 176 -8.99 4.60 12.38
N ASN A 177 -8.91 3.28 12.29
CA ASN A 177 -7.71 2.55 12.62
C ASN A 177 -6.82 2.36 11.37
N MET A 178 -7.43 2.21 10.19
CA MET A 178 -6.70 2.20 8.92
C MET A 178 -7.54 2.71 7.76
N VAL A 179 -6.86 3.28 6.76
CA VAL A 179 -7.45 3.68 5.47
C VAL A 179 -6.51 3.24 4.36
N VAL A 180 -7.01 2.52 3.34
CA VAL A 180 -6.22 2.02 2.23
C VAL A 180 -6.85 2.40 0.90
N SER A 181 -6.04 2.94 0.00
CA SER A 181 -6.37 3.09 -1.42
C SER A 181 -5.76 1.94 -2.20
N GLN A 182 -6.58 0.95 -2.53
CA GLN A 182 -6.14 -0.32 -3.12
C GLN A 182 -5.67 -0.17 -4.58
N GLY A 183 -6.20 0.85 -5.29
CA GLY A 183 -5.90 1.06 -6.70
C GLY A 183 -6.33 -0.12 -7.57
N GLN A 184 -5.40 -0.61 -8.40
CA GLN A 184 -5.66 -1.67 -9.38
C GLN A 184 -5.50 -3.10 -8.83
N GLU A 185 -5.23 -3.25 -7.52
CA GLU A 185 -5.09 -4.55 -6.86
C GLU A 185 -4.08 -5.48 -7.56
N ILE A 186 -2.82 -5.05 -7.61
CA ILE A 186 -1.75 -5.84 -8.25
C ILE A 186 -1.53 -7.17 -7.53
N GLY A 187 -1.48 -7.18 -6.21
CA GLY A 187 -1.15 -8.37 -5.44
C GLY A 187 -1.98 -8.58 -4.18
N ALA A 188 -2.58 -7.53 -3.64
CA ALA A 188 -3.51 -7.59 -2.52
C ALA A 188 -4.90 -7.14 -2.98
N THR A 189 -5.93 -7.92 -2.69
CA THR A 189 -7.32 -7.65 -3.07
C THR A 189 -8.16 -7.18 -1.89
N ALA A 190 -9.37 -6.71 -2.16
CA ALA A 190 -10.33 -6.33 -1.11
C ALA A 190 -10.53 -7.45 -0.07
N ALA A 191 -10.51 -8.72 -0.49
CA ALA A 191 -10.60 -9.86 0.40
C ALA A 191 -9.44 -9.92 1.41
N ASP A 192 -8.22 -9.71 0.95
CA ASP A 192 -7.02 -9.71 1.81
C ASP A 192 -7.08 -8.59 2.87
N TYR A 193 -7.58 -7.41 2.50
CA TYR A 193 -7.72 -6.28 3.43
C TYR A 193 -8.81 -6.51 4.46
N ILE A 194 -9.96 -7.09 4.07
CA ILE A 194 -11.01 -7.50 5.01
C ILE A 194 -10.44 -8.52 5.99
N ASP A 195 -9.77 -9.54 5.48
CA ASP A 195 -9.18 -10.62 6.26
C ASP A 195 -8.17 -10.10 7.30
N TYR A 196 -7.33 -9.15 6.89
CA TYR A 196 -6.41 -8.47 7.80
C TYR A 196 -7.14 -7.64 8.86
N ALA A 197 -8.13 -6.82 8.45
CA ALA A 197 -8.83 -5.92 9.35
C ALA A 197 -9.63 -6.66 10.43
N VAL A 198 -10.25 -7.78 10.08
CA VAL A 198 -11.01 -8.63 11.02
C VAL A 198 -10.15 -9.17 12.16
N GLU A 199 -8.86 -9.38 11.92
CA GLU A 199 -7.92 -9.85 12.94
C GLU A 199 -7.38 -8.70 13.83
N GLN A 200 -7.62 -7.44 13.48
CA GLN A 200 -7.14 -6.32 14.29
C GLN A 200 -8.07 -6.08 15.48
N PRO A 201 -7.54 -6.05 16.72
CA PRO A 201 -8.36 -5.89 17.92
C PRO A 201 -9.09 -4.55 18.00
N THR A 202 -8.62 -3.56 17.26
CA THR A 202 -9.20 -2.22 17.21
C THR A 202 -10.34 -2.10 16.21
N THR A 203 -10.40 -2.96 15.17
CA THR A 203 -11.44 -2.87 14.13
C THR A 203 -12.83 -3.19 14.70
N ARG A 204 -13.78 -2.28 14.48
CA ARG A 204 -15.18 -2.40 14.88
C ARG A 204 -16.14 -2.42 13.70
N VAL A 205 -15.75 -1.82 12.58
CA VAL A 205 -16.52 -1.80 11.34
C VAL A 205 -15.57 -1.67 10.16
N ILE A 206 -15.90 -2.31 9.05
CA ILE A 206 -15.17 -2.21 7.80
C ILE A 206 -16.03 -1.46 6.79
N GLY A 207 -15.50 -0.41 6.19
CA GLY A 207 -16.08 0.32 5.07
C GLY A 207 -15.38 -0.05 3.76
N LEU A 208 -16.16 -0.29 2.71
CA LEU A 208 -15.64 -0.60 1.38
C LEU A 208 -16.23 0.35 0.34
N PHE A 209 -15.38 0.90 -0.51
CA PHE A 209 -15.78 1.58 -1.74
C PHE A 209 -15.12 0.87 -2.93
N LEU A 210 -15.92 0.09 -3.67
CA LEU A 210 -15.41 -0.84 -4.67
C LEU A 210 -15.95 -0.54 -6.07
N GLU A 211 -15.07 -0.61 -7.06
CA GLU A 211 -15.40 -0.57 -8.48
C GLU A 211 -15.56 -1.98 -9.07
N SER A 212 -14.81 -2.93 -8.52
CA SER A 212 -14.84 -4.34 -8.94
C SER A 212 -14.58 -5.26 -7.74
N VAL A 213 -14.88 -6.53 -7.90
CA VAL A 213 -14.45 -7.61 -7.00
C VAL A 213 -13.60 -8.56 -7.86
N ARG A 214 -12.29 -8.60 -7.58
CA ARG A 214 -11.33 -9.34 -8.41
C ARG A 214 -11.32 -10.83 -8.14
N ASP A 215 -11.53 -11.19 -6.88
CA ASP A 215 -11.61 -12.58 -6.41
C ASP A 215 -12.92 -12.76 -5.64
N PRO A 216 -14.01 -13.13 -6.32
CA PRO A 216 -15.32 -13.26 -5.68
C PRO A 216 -15.38 -14.34 -4.60
N GLU A 217 -14.67 -15.45 -4.77
CA GLU A 217 -14.68 -16.56 -3.80
C GLU A 217 -13.98 -16.15 -2.50
N ALA A 218 -12.76 -15.60 -2.60
CA ALA A 218 -12.04 -15.08 -1.44
C ALA A 218 -12.79 -13.91 -0.79
N PHE A 219 -13.47 -13.07 -1.57
CA PHE A 219 -14.25 -11.94 -1.05
C PHE A 219 -15.44 -12.42 -0.21
N VAL A 220 -16.19 -13.41 -0.68
CA VAL A 220 -17.31 -14.00 0.08
C VAL A 220 -16.78 -14.64 1.36
N ALA A 221 -15.70 -15.43 1.28
CA ALA A 221 -15.11 -16.06 2.47
C ALA A 221 -14.65 -15.02 3.52
N ALA A 222 -14.07 -13.90 3.07
CA ALA A 222 -13.66 -12.80 3.96
C ALA A 222 -14.87 -12.11 4.62
N LEU A 223 -15.99 -11.94 3.91
CA LEU A 223 -17.23 -11.41 4.47
C LEU A 223 -17.86 -12.38 5.51
N GLU A 224 -17.86 -13.68 5.23
CA GLU A 224 -18.32 -14.70 6.17
C GLU A 224 -17.48 -14.70 7.46
N LYS A 225 -16.16 -14.57 7.33
CA LYS A 225 -15.25 -14.43 8.47
C LYS A 225 -15.55 -13.17 9.28
N ALA A 226 -15.76 -12.02 8.60
CA ALA A 226 -16.13 -10.77 9.27
C ALA A 226 -17.44 -10.93 10.06
N SER A 227 -18.45 -11.54 9.44
CA SER A 227 -19.74 -11.84 10.08
C SER A 227 -19.58 -12.77 11.30
N ALA A 228 -18.80 -13.84 11.18
CA ALA A 228 -18.53 -14.76 12.28
C ALA A 228 -17.81 -14.12 13.47
N ARG A 229 -17.01 -13.06 13.21
CA ARG A 229 -16.32 -12.25 14.23
C ARG A 229 -17.16 -11.09 14.76
N GLY A 230 -18.38 -10.90 14.24
CA GLY A 230 -19.25 -9.79 14.63
C GLY A 230 -18.76 -8.41 14.16
N VAL A 231 -17.95 -8.36 13.10
CA VAL A 231 -17.44 -7.12 12.49
C VAL A 231 -18.34 -6.77 11.29
N PRO A 232 -19.20 -5.76 11.38
CA PRO A 232 -20.06 -5.35 10.27
C PRO A 232 -19.24 -4.80 9.11
N VAL A 233 -19.67 -5.10 7.88
CA VAL A 233 -19.08 -4.60 6.64
C VAL A 233 -20.09 -3.76 5.88
N VAL A 234 -19.75 -2.50 5.61
CA VAL A 234 -20.57 -1.57 4.83
C VAL A 234 -19.95 -1.41 3.45
N ILE A 235 -20.70 -1.76 2.40
CA ILE A 235 -20.18 -1.78 1.03
C ILE A 235 -20.92 -0.76 0.18
N ASN A 236 -20.15 0.14 -0.45
CA ASN A 236 -20.61 0.96 -1.56
C ASN A 236 -19.95 0.44 -2.85
N LYS A 237 -20.68 -0.35 -3.64
CA LYS A 237 -20.25 -0.85 -4.95
C LYS A 237 -20.73 0.10 -6.03
N VAL A 238 -19.79 0.81 -6.65
CA VAL A 238 -20.03 1.64 -7.84
C VAL A 238 -19.67 0.84 -9.10
N ALA A 239 -20.01 1.36 -10.27
CA ALA A 239 -19.91 0.68 -11.55
C ALA A 239 -20.74 -0.63 -11.61
N ARG A 240 -21.45 -0.80 -12.70
CA ARG A 240 -22.19 -2.03 -13.03
C ARG A 240 -21.52 -2.64 -14.25
N THR A 241 -21.22 -3.93 -14.21
CA THR A 241 -20.90 -4.66 -15.44
C THR A 241 -22.15 -4.66 -16.30
N GLU A 242 -22.05 -4.19 -17.55
CA GLU A 242 -23.07 -4.50 -18.54
C GLU A 242 -23.13 -6.03 -18.70
N LYS A 243 -24.38 -6.54 -18.75
CA LYS A 243 -24.62 -7.97 -18.95
C LYS A 243 -24.37 -8.33 -20.40
#